data_281c109d969da6249ba7d3752427023d
#
_entry.id   281c109d969da6249ba7d3752427023d
#
_cell.length_a   1.000
_cell.length_b   1.000
_cell.length_c   1.000
_cell.angle_alpha   90.00
_cell.angle_beta   90.00
_cell.angle_gamma   90.00
#
_symmetry.space_group_name_H-M   'P 1'
#
loop_
_entity.id
_entity.type
_entity.pdbx_description
1 polymer ?
#
loop_
_entity_poly.entity_id
_entity_poly.type
_entity_poly.pdbx_seq_one_letter_code
_entity_poly.pdbx_strand_id
1 'polypeptide(L)'
;RDIPALLSHLDTWDAVTGWRVKRGEGDGWLRRVSSRVANGVRNRLSEESIRDSGCTFRAFRRECLRDLVLYRGFHRFVPTLLKMRGYRVLEVPVNHRPRRFGRSKYGVMNRAFIAFTDLLVVRWMKSRILRYEVAEDLGGDLLHE
;
A
#
# COMPACT_ATOMS: atom_id res chain seq x y z
N ARG A 1 -19.04 -10.63 -2.31
CA ARG A 1 -19.02 -11.38 -1.05
C ARG A 1 -17.90 -10.93 -0.11
N ASP A 2 -16.79 -10.42 -0.62
CA ASP A 2 -15.63 -10.05 0.21
C ASP A 2 -15.71 -8.60 0.75
N ILE A 3 -16.61 -7.74 0.20
CA ILE A 3 -16.77 -6.34 0.65
C ILE A 3 -17.21 -6.24 2.11
N PRO A 4 -18.28 -6.95 2.56
CA PRO A 4 -18.68 -6.87 3.96
C PRO A 4 -17.57 -7.30 4.93
N ALA A 5 -16.78 -8.31 4.54
CA ALA A 5 -15.65 -8.77 5.35
C ALA A 5 -14.53 -7.72 5.48
N LEU A 6 -14.28 -6.89 4.44
CA LEU A 6 -13.34 -5.77 4.58
C LEU A 6 -13.91 -4.67 5.48
N LEU A 7 -15.19 -4.35 5.29
CA LEU A 7 -15.82 -3.25 6.04
C LEU A 7 -15.92 -3.53 7.53
N SER A 8 -16.19 -4.78 7.94
CA SER A 8 -16.28 -5.17 9.35
C SER A 8 -14.98 -4.95 10.14
N HIS A 9 -13.84 -4.90 9.46
CA HIS A 9 -12.57 -4.61 10.12
C HIS A 9 -12.29 -3.11 10.32
N LEU A 10 -13.04 -2.21 9.64
CA LEU A 10 -12.84 -0.77 9.78
C LEU A 10 -13.28 -0.21 11.15
N ASP A 11 -14.00 -0.98 11.96
CA ASP A 11 -14.32 -0.57 13.33
C ASP A 11 -13.06 -0.52 14.21
N THR A 12 -12.07 -1.39 13.93
CA THR A 12 -10.84 -1.50 14.71
C THR A 12 -9.60 -0.97 13.97
N TRP A 13 -9.60 -1.02 12.63
CA TRP A 13 -8.48 -0.65 11.77
C TRP A 13 -8.82 0.55 10.91
N ASP A 14 -7.83 1.38 10.63
CA ASP A 14 -8.02 2.60 9.84
C ASP A 14 -8.07 2.30 8.34
N ALA A 15 -7.38 1.24 7.93
CA ALA A 15 -7.36 0.75 6.56
C ALA A 15 -7.27 -0.78 6.50
N VAL A 16 -7.93 -1.38 5.52
CA VAL A 16 -7.90 -2.81 5.25
C VAL A 16 -7.50 -3.04 3.80
N THR A 17 -6.50 -3.87 3.55
CA THR A 17 -6.06 -4.25 2.21
C THR A 17 -6.17 -5.74 2.01
N GLY A 18 -6.69 -6.15 0.86
CA GLY A 18 -6.77 -7.56 0.50
C GLY A 18 -5.42 -8.10 0.01
N TRP A 19 -5.12 -9.36 0.32
CA TRP A 19 -4.08 -10.10 -0.37
C TRP A 19 -4.69 -11.36 -1.02
N ARG A 20 -4.29 -11.65 -2.25
CA ARG A 20 -4.88 -12.72 -3.07
C ARG A 20 -4.26 -14.07 -2.71
N VAL A 21 -5.07 -14.97 -2.13
CA VAL A 21 -4.62 -16.28 -1.64
C VAL A 21 -4.16 -17.17 -2.81
N LYS A 22 -4.91 -17.16 -3.93
CA LYS A 22 -4.67 -18.04 -5.09
C LYS A 22 -3.97 -17.32 -6.25
N ARG A 23 -3.05 -16.40 -5.93
CA ARG A 23 -2.25 -15.76 -6.97
C ARG A 23 -1.24 -16.76 -7.52
N GLY A 24 -1.41 -17.14 -8.77
CA GLY A 24 -0.45 -17.99 -9.47
C GLY A 24 -0.99 -19.34 -9.96
N GLU A 25 -2.27 -19.66 -9.74
CA GLU A 25 -2.93 -20.72 -10.51
C GLU A 25 -3.04 -20.23 -11.97
N GLY A 26 -2.23 -20.81 -12.89
CA GLY A 26 -2.12 -20.38 -14.28
C GLY A 26 -0.92 -19.47 -14.63
N ASP A 27 -0.20 -18.93 -13.67
CA ASP A 27 1.04 -18.16 -13.91
C ASP A 27 2.25 -19.12 -14.02
N GLY A 28 3.05 -18.95 -15.07
CA GLY A 28 4.30 -19.72 -15.25
C GLY A 28 5.26 -19.55 -14.06
N TRP A 29 6.06 -20.58 -13.78
CA TRP A 29 7.00 -20.60 -12.66
C TRP A 29 7.93 -19.38 -12.60
N LEU A 30 8.40 -18.90 -13.76
CA LEU A 30 9.26 -17.74 -13.89
C LEU A 30 8.60 -16.46 -13.33
N ARG A 31 7.30 -16.28 -13.59
CA ARG A 31 6.51 -15.14 -13.09
C ARG A 31 6.27 -15.24 -11.59
N ARG A 32 6.17 -16.45 -11.05
CA ARG A 32 6.06 -16.65 -9.60
C ARG A 32 7.37 -16.30 -8.89
N VAL A 33 8.49 -16.76 -9.43
CA VAL A 33 9.83 -16.48 -8.88
C VAL A 33 10.12 -14.98 -8.95
N SER A 34 9.95 -14.34 -10.11
CA SER A 34 10.18 -12.90 -10.26
C SER A 34 9.30 -12.06 -9.35
N SER A 35 8.04 -12.48 -9.13
CA SER A 35 7.14 -11.81 -8.19
C SER A 35 7.59 -11.97 -6.73
N ARG A 36 8.09 -13.14 -6.33
CA ARG A 36 8.64 -13.36 -4.98
C ARG A 36 9.89 -12.53 -4.73
N VAL A 37 10.81 -12.52 -5.69
CA VAL A 37 12.03 -11.72 -5.62
C VAL A 37 11.68 -10.24 -5.52
N ALA A 38 10.81 -9.73 -6.38
CA ALA A 38 10.37 -8.34 -6.36
C ALA A 38 9.70 -7.95 -5.04
N ASN A 39 8.86 -8.82 -4.47
CA ASN A 39 8.26 -8.59 -3.16
C ASN A 39 9.30 -8.66 -2.03
N GLY A 40 10.27 -9.58 -2.10
CA GLY A 40 11.36 -9.68 -1.13
C GLY A 40 12.23 -8.43 -1.11
N VAL A 41 12.67 -7.97 -2.28
CA VAL A 41 13.43 -6.72 -2.43
C VAL A 41 12.62 -5.53 -1.90
N ARG A 42 11.34 -5.45 -2.27
CA ARG A 42 10.45 -4.39 -1.80
C ARG A 42 10.32 -4.40 -0.28
N ASN A 43 10.00 -5.55 0.32
CA ASN A 43 9.81 -5.66 1.76
C ASN A 43 11.09 -5.32 2.53
N ARG A 44 12.25 -5.75 2.02
CA ARG A 44 13.55 -5.40 2.62
C ARG A 44 13.86 -3.91 2.52
N LEU A 45 13.55 -3.28 1.39
CA LEU A 45 13.80 -1.85 1.18
C LEU A 45 12.79 -0.96 1.90
N SER A 46 11.53 -1.35 1.99
CA SER A 46 10.49 -0.60 2.72
C SER A 46 10.44 -0.92 4.21
N GLU A 47 11.21 -1.92 4.67
CA GLU A 47 11.17 -2.44 6.07
C GLU A 47 9.75 -2.81 6.52
N GLU A 48 8.98 -3.37 5.61
CA GLU A 48 7.58 -3.75 5.82
C GLU A 48 7.29 -5.12 5.21
N SER A 49 6.44 -5.89 5.89
CA SER A 49 5.93 -7.16 5.36
C SER A 49 4.56 -6.95 4.73
N ILE A 50 4.51 -6.59 3.44
CA ILE A 50 3.26 -6.55 2.67
C ILE A 50 3.23 -7.74 1.72
N ARG A 51 2.18 -8.57 1.84
CA ARG A 51 2.04 -9.81 1.09
C ARG A 51 1.68 -9.58 -0.37
N ASP A 52 0.77 -8.65 -0.66
CA ASP A 52 0.33 -8.37 -2.04
C ASP A 52 0.09 -6.88 -2.30
N SER A 53 1.16 -6.17 -2.64
CA SER A 53 1.09 -4.74 -3.01
C SER A 53 0.27 -4.47 -4.28
N GLY A 54 0.09 -5.48 -5.11
CA GLY A 54 -0.66 -5.37 -6.37
C GLY A 54 -2.17 -5.56 -6.21
N CYS A 55 -2.65 -5.88 -5.02
CA CYS A 55 -4.08 -5.96 -4.77
C CYS A 55 -4.67 -4.55 -4.62
N THR A 56 -5.68 -4.25 -5.45
CA THR A 56 -6.40 -2.97 -5.40
C THR A 56 -7.68 -3.04 -4.58
N PHE A 57 -8.01 -4.22 -4.06
CA PHE A 57 -9.19 -4.41 -3.23
C PHE A 57 -8.90 -3.96 -1.81
N ARG A 58 -9.37 -2.77 -1.45
CA ARG A 58 -9.04 -2.07 -0.21
C ARG A 58 -10.24 -1.29 0.29
N ALA A 59 -10.29 -1.10 1.61
CA ALA A 59 -11.23 -0.23 2.29
C ALA A 59 -10.46 0.70 3.24
N PHE A 60 -10.87 1.96 3.33
CA PHE A 60 -10.22 2.99 4.15
C PHE A 60 -11.27 3.79 4.88
N ARG A 61 -10.95 4.25 6.08
CA ARG A 61 -11.65 5.36 6.71
C ARG A 61 -11.38 6.64 5.91
N ARG A 62 -12.33 7.55 5.88
CA ARG A 62 -12.24 8.80 5.11
C ARG A 62 -11.02 9.64 5.51
N GLU A 63 -10.68 9.64 6.77
CA GLU A 63 -9.55 10.36 7.35
C GLU A 63 -8.21 9.96 6.70
N CYS A 64 -8.04 8.68 6.43
CA CYS A 64 -6.84 8.15 5.77
C CYS A 64 -6.56 8.78 4.40
N LEU A 65 -7.60 9.24 3.71
CA LEU A 65 -7.47 9.80 2.36
C LEU A 65 -7.03 11.25 2.36
N ARG A 66 -7.27 12.00 3.45
CA ARG A 66 -6.89 13.42 3.55
C ARG A 66 -5.38 13.60 3.55
N ASP A 67 -4.65 12.67 4.18
CA ASP A 67 -3.22 12.75 4.38
C ASP A 67 -2.42 12.02 3.29
N LEU A 68 -3.09 11.40 2.32
CA LEU A 68 -2.44 10.70 1.23
C LEU A 68 -1.90 11.68 0.19
N VAL A 69 -0.59 11.71 0.05
CA VAL A 69 0.05 12.40 -1.07
C VAL A 69 -0.10 11.54 -2.33
N LEU A 70 -0.88 12.05 -3.28
CA LEU A 70 -1.15 11.37 -4.54
C LEU A 70 -0.05 11.68 -5.56
N TYR A 71 0.63 10.65 -6.05
CA TYR A 71 1.59 10.74 -7.15
C TYR A 71 1.40 9.57 -8.12
N ARG A 72 1.96 9.67 -9.31
CA ARG A 72 1.84 8.61 -10.31
C ARG A 72 2.51 7.32 -9.80
N GLY A 73 1.74 6.24 -9.64
CA GLY A 73 2.25 4.97 -9.11
C GLY A 73 1.96 4.72 -7.62
N PHE A 74 1.46 5.73 -6.87
CA PHE A 74 1.19 5.64 -5.43
C PHE A 74 0.32 4.44 -5.02
N HIS A 75 -0.58 4.00 -5.90
CA HIS A 75 -1.52 2.91 -5.63
C HIS A 75 -0.84 1.60 -5.18
N ARG A 76 0.44 1.41 -5.50
CA ARG A 76 1.24 0.25 -5.07
C ARG A 76 1.71 0.37 -3.63
N PHE A 77 1.80 1.60 -3.12
CA PHE A 77 2.39 1.92 -1.83
C PHE A 77 1.37 2.47 -0.81
N VAL A 78 0.07 2.49 -1.16
CA VAL A 78 -0.96 3.01 -0.25
C VAL A 78 -0.86 2.44 1.17
N PRO A 79 -0.72 1.11 1.38
CA PRO A 79 -0.57 0.58 2.75
C PRO A 79 0.66 1.13 3.46
N THR A 80 1.79 1.25 2.75
CA THR A 80 3.04 1.81 3.26
C THR A 80 2.87 3.29 3.63
N LEU A 81 2.29 4.09 2.73
CA LEU A 81 2.08 5.51 2.95
C LEU A 81 1.17 5.78 4.15
N LEU A 82 0.12 4.97 4.32
CA LEU A 82 -0.77 5.06 5.48
C LEU A 82 -0.04 4.70 6.78
N LYS A 83 0.75 3.62 6.81
CA LYS A 83 1.57 3.25 7.97
C LYS A 83 2.59 4.33 8.31
N MET A 84 3.19 4.99 7.32
CA MET A 84 4.11 6.11 7.52
C MET A 84 3.44 7.28 8.23
N ARG A 85 2.14 7.48 8.04
CA ARG A 85 1.32 8.49 8.71
C ARG A 85 0.76 8.03 10.06
N GLY A 86 1.11 6.83 10.52
CA GLY A 86 0.67 6.29 11.81
C GLY A 86 -0.66 5.52 11.77
N TYR A 87 -1.30 5.38 10.60
CA TYR A 87 -2.53 4.61 10.48
C TYR A 87 -2.30 3.10 10.62
N ARG A 88 -3.23 2.42 11.28
CA ARG A 88 -3.23 0.96 11.44
C ARG A 88 -3.79 0.30 10.21
N VAL A 89 -2.98 -0.52 9.54
CA VAL A 89 -3.34 -1.20 8.29
C VAL A 89 -3.37 -2.71 8.49
N LEU A 90 -4.53 -3.32 8.23
CA LEU A 90 -4.73 -4.77 8.27
C LEU A 90 -4.64 -5.37 6.87
N GLU A 91 -4.01 -6.54 6.74
CA GLU A 91 -4.07 -7.36 5.52
C GLU A 91 -4.99 -8.57 5.72
N VAL A 92 -6.00 -8.71 4.87
CA VAL A 92 -6.95 -9.83 4.92
C VAL A 92 -6.89 -10.67 3.64
N PRO A 93 -7.09 -11.99 3.74
CA PRO A 93 -7.15 -12.84 2.56
C PRO A 93 -8.41 -12.54 1.73
N VAL A 94 -8.24 -12.43 0.42
CA VAL A 94 -9.36 -12.22 -0.52
C VAL A 94 -9.30 -13.20 -1.67
N ASN A 95 -10.47 -13.56 -2.20
CA ASN A 95 -10.57 -14.46 -3.32
C ASN A 95 -10.10 -13.77 -4.61
N HIS A 96 -9.20 -14.44 -5.34
CA HIS A 96 -8.77 -13.97 -6.66
C HIS A 96 -9.65 -14.57 -7.75
N ARG A 97 -10.25 -13.71 -8.57
CA ARG A 97 -10.91 -14.14 -9.81
C ARG A 97 -10.00 -13.81 -11.00
N PRO A 98 -9.61 -14.80 -11.82
CA PRO A 98 -8.84 -14.54 -13.03
C PRO A 98 -9.61 -13.63 -13.97
N ARG A 99 -8.92 -12.79 -14.71
CA ARG A 99 -9.54 -11.94 -15.72
C ARG A 99 -10.14 -12.80 -16.84
N ARG A 100 -11.42 -12.59 -17.12
CA ARG A 100 -12.09 -13.24 -18.24
C ARG A 100 -11.75 -12.60 -19.58
N PHE A 101 -11.39 -11.31 -19.61
CA PHE A 101 -11.13 -10.54 -20.83
C PHE A 101 -9.91 -9.62 -20.66
N GLY A 102 -9.21 -9.34 -21.76
CA GLY A 102 -8.12 -8.37 -21.85
C GLY A 102 -6.72 -8.96 -21.74
N ARG A 103 -5.80 -8.46 -22.60
CA ARG A 103 -4.36 -8.74 -22.56
C ARG A 103 -3.63 -7.59 -21.87
N SER A 104 -2.56 -7.89 -21.15
CA SER A 104 -1.68 -6.87 -20.56
C SER A 104 -0.96 -6.11 -21.68
N LYS A 105 -1.23 -4.82 -21.84
CA LYS A 105 -0.68 -3.97 -22.92
C LYS A 105 0.74 -3.45 -22.62
N TYR A 106 1.32 -3.72 -21.46
CA TYR A 106 2.59 -3.11 -21.03
C TYR A 106 3.69 -4.15 -20.84
N GLY A 107 4.90 -3.81 -21.31
CA GLY A 107 6.11 -4.61 -21.10
C GLY A 107 6.47 -4.74 -19.61
N VAL A 108 6.93 -5.94 -19.23
CA VAL A 108 7.25 -6.27 -17.83
C VAL A 108 8.43 -5.45 -17.31
N MET A 109 9.46 -5.24 -18.14
CA MET A 109 10.70 -4.56 -17.75
C MET A 109 10.51 -3.08 -17.42
N ASN A 110 9.78 -2.34 -18.26
CA ASN A 110 9.52 -0.91 -18.01
C ASN A 110 8.71 -0.70 -16.71
N ARG A 111 7.74 -1.59 -16.46
CA ARG A 111 6.96 -1.56 -15.20
C ARG A 111 7.80 -1.90 -13.97
N ALA A 112 8.76 -2.80 -14.10
CA ALA A 112 9.67 -3.17 -13.02
C ALA A 112 10.61 -2.00 -12.67
N PHE A 113 11.16 -1.32 -13.68
CA PHE A 113 12.03 -0.16 -13.46
C PHE A 113 11.29 0.98 -12.78
N ILE A 114 10.10 1.37 -13.27
CA ILE A 114 9.28 2.41 -12.63
C ILE A 114 8.91 2.01 -11.20
N ALA A 115 8.55 0.74 -10.96
CA ALA A 115 8.22 0.29 -9.62
C ALA A 115 9.43 0.32 -8.67
N PHE A 116 10.62 0.10 -9.19
CA PHE A 116 11.86 0.17 -8.42
C PHE A 116 12.21 1.62 -8.07
N THR A 117 12.11 2.56 -9.01
CA THR A 117 12.33 3.99 -8.73
C THR A 117 11.31 4.52 -7.72
N ASP A 118 10.03 4.18 -7.87
CA ASP A 118 8.99 4.54 -6.89
C ASP A 118 9.33 4.00 -5.48
N LEU A 119 9.88 2.78 -5.40
CA LEU A 119 10.28 2.17 -4.13
C LEU A 119 11.43 2.94 -3.45
N LEU A 120 12.41 3.39 -4.21
CA LEU A 120 13.52 4.22 -3.68
C LEU A 120 13.00 5.56 -3.15
N VAL A 121 12.06 6.18 -3.87
CA VAL A 121 11.41 7.42 -3.43
C VAL A 121 10.66 7.20 -2.12
N VAL A 122 9.85 6.15 -2.02
CA VAL A 122 9.10 5.84 -0.79
C VAL A 122 10.04 5.54 0.38
N ARG A 123 11.14 4.82 0.14
CA ARG A 123 12.19 4.59 1.16
C ARG A 123 12.81 5.91 1.63
N TRP A 124 13.17 6.78 0.70
CA TRP A 124 13.71 8.11 1.02
C TRP A 124 12.70 8.94 1.81
N MET A 125 11.43 8.98 1.40
CA MET A 125 10.37 9.63 2.17
C MET A 125 10.28 9.11 3.60
N LYS A 126 10.30 7.76 3.77
CA LYS A 126 10.24 7.12 5.08
C LYS A 126 11.39 7.56 5.99
N SER A 127 12.61 7.70 5.45
CA SER A 127 13.79 8.15 6.22
C SER A 127 13.75 9.63 6.61
N ARG A 128 12.84 10.43 6.02
CA ARG A 128 12.73 11.87 6.24
C ARG A 128 11.47 12.27 7.03
N ILE A 129 10.62 11.32 7.38
CA ILE A 129 9.45 11.61 8.21
C ILE A 129 9.92 11.95 9.61
N LEU A 130 9.55 13.15 10.04
CA LEU A 130 9.69 13.57 11.43
C LEU A 130 8.51 12.99 12.21
N ARG A 131 8.82 12.30 13.30
CA ARG A 131 7.83 11.88 14.30
C ARG A 131 8.03 12.74 15.53
N TYR A 132 7.09 13.63 15.78
CA TYR A 132 7.07 14.48 16.98
C TYR A 132 5.66 14.52 17.52
N GLU A 133 5.56 14.65 18.82
CA GLU A 133 4.31 14.95 19.52
C GLU A 133 4.39 16.41 19.96
N VAL A 134 3.36 17.19 19.68
CA VAL A 134 3.27 18.55 20.18
C VAL A 134 2.84 18.44 21.64
N ALA A 135 3.73 18.76 22.56
CA ALA A 135 3.46 18.68 24.00
C ALA A 135 2.49 19.75 24.49
N GLU A 136 2.53 20.95 23.88
CA GLU A 136 1.63 22.07 24.15
C GLU A 136 1.43 22.90 22.89
N ASP A 137 0.18 23.26 22.59
CA ASP A 137 -0.14 24.26 21.57
C ASP A 137 -0.26 25.64 22.24
N LEU A 138 0.84 26.37 22.31
CA LEU A 138 0.89 27.72 22.85
C LEU A 138 0.37 28.79 21.88
N GLY A 139 -0.18 28.36 20.71
CA GLY A 139 -0.51 29.24 19.58
C GLY A 139 -1.89 29.91 19.64
N GLY A 140 -2.69 29.71 20.69
CA GLY A 140 -4.06 30.24 20.74
C GLY A 140 -4.20 31.76 21.00
N ASP A 141 -3.20 32.41 21.59
CA ASP A 141 -3.37 33.76 22.10
C ASP A 141 -2.60 34.88 21.37
N LEU A 142 -1.83 34.57 20.32
CA LEU A 142 -0.99 35.59 19.67
C LEU A 142 -1.61 36.28 18.44
N LEU A 143 -2.86 36.00 18.09
CA LEU A 143 -3.53 36.61 16.93
C LEU A 143 -4.68 37.56 17.25
N HIS A 144 -4.80 38.03 18.50
CA HIS A 144 -5.84 38.99 18.94
C HIS A 144 -5.26 40.23 19.64
N GLU A 145 -4.13 40.76 19.15
CA GLU A 145 -3.75 42.13 19.44
C GLU A 145 -3.64 42.95 18.15
#